data_afc3be526fa665cf159ac350e23f8825
#
_entry.id   afc3be526fa665cf159ac350e23f8825
#
_cell.length_a   1.000
_cell.length_b   1.000
_cell.length_c   1.000
_cell.angle_alpha   90.00
_cell.angle_beta   90.00
_cell.angle_gamma   90.00
#
_symmetry.space_group_name_H-M   'P 1'
#
loop_
_entity.id
_entity.type
_entity.pdbx_description
1 polymer ?
#
loop_
_entity_poly.entity_id
_entity_poly.type
_entity_poly.pdbx_seq_one_letter_code
_entity_poly.pdbx_strand_id
1 'polypeptide(L)'
;MSHLDQVIDQEKPDRRIVVAALGVTQILAWGSTFYLLGVLANEIARNTGWSYDWVTSGVSVGLLMAGVVSPRVGRAISKWGGRLTLAVSAVLLAAGLLLLGSCQSIAWYLVAWLLLGAGMGSGLTDAAFSTLGSIYGENARGPITSLTLFAGFASTVCWPLSAYLIEHLGWRGACFIYAAIQIGFALPILLLALPRGPSVPPPTADDEGARSRASLASGELPIFALLAVVLTLSAAIFSMVGIHLLPLLQARGLELSAAVGLGAIVGPSQVGARIVEMLIGRHYHPIWTMISSAVLVAAGTALLFAAFPTYSAAIVLYGAGNGLGSVARGTLALALFGSSRYPVLMGHLALPILMSMALSPFLASIAFQVKGATLTLGLIAFLGATNVLLVGLLWILCRRRPTAAEID
;
A
#
# COMPACT_ATOMS: atom_id res chain seq x y z
N MET A 1 37.76 -22.16 3.79
CA MET A 1 37.05 -21.13 3.07
C MET A 1 37.35 -21.35 1.59
N SER A 2 36.40 -21.95 0.89
CA SER A 2 36.61 -22.36 -0.50
C SER A 2 36.44 -21.16 -1.45
N HIS A 3 37.09 -21.24 -2.63
CA HIS A 3 36.98 -20.27 -3.70
C HIS A 3 35.53 -20.00 -4.15
N LEU A 4 34.59 -20.88 -3.80
CA LEU A 4 33.15 -20.74 -3.99
C LEU A 4 32.50 -19.73 -3.01
N ASP A 5 33.04 -19.59 -1.78
CA ASP A 5 32.54 -18.59 -0.83
C ASP A 5 32.91 -17.16 -1.21
N GLN A 6 34.00 -16.98 -1.99
CA GLN A 6 34.43 -15.67 -2.48
C GLN A 6 33.70 -15.21 -3.75
N VAL A 7 33.09 -16.12 -4.51
CA VAL A 7 32.29 -15.78 -5.71
C VAL A 7 30.85 -15.42 -5.36
N ILE A 8 30.37 -15.82 -4.18
CA ILE A 8 29.01 -15.55 -3.69
C ILE A 8 28.90 -14.19 -2.97
N ASP A 9 30.02 -13.59 -2.62
CA ASP A 9 30.06 -12.23 -2.08
C ASP A 9 30.07 -11.17 -3.22
N GLN A 10 29.21 -11.36 -4.23
CA GLN A 10 28.80 -10.24 -5.06
C GLN A 10 28.18 -9.22 -4.12
N GLU A 11 28.86 -8.09 -3.95
CA GLU A 11 28.52 -6.96 -3.09
C GLU A 11 27.01 -6.78 -3.02
N LYS A 12 26.40 -7.18 -1.90
CA LYS A 12 25.00 -6.87 -1.67
C LYS A 12 24.89 -5.35 -1.76
N PRO A 13 24.05 -4.83 -2.65
CA PRO A 13 24.01 -3.39 -2.88
C PRO A 13 23.74 -2.68 -1.55
N ASP A 14 24.39 -1.53 -1.36
CA ASP A 14 24.26 -0.78 -0.12
C ASP A 14 22.77 -0.60 0.20
N ARG A 15 22.37 -1.11 1.35
CA ARG A 15 20.99 -1.08 1.83
C ARG A 15 20.40 0.33 1.79
N ARG A 16 21.21 1.36 2.07
CA ARG A 16 20.78 2.75 2.08
C ARG A 16 20.41 3.22 0.68
N ILE A 17 21.21 2.83 -0.32
CA ILE A 17 20.98 3.19 -1.72
C ILE A 17 19.71 2.53 -2.23
N VAL A 18 19.51 1.23 -1.97
CA VAL A 18 18.31 0.50 -2.41
C VAL A 18 17.04 1.06 -1.78
N VAL A 19 17.07 1.31 -0.46
CA VAL A 19 15.91 1.85 0.26
C VAL A 19 15.60 3.28 -0.18
N ALA A 20 16.61 4.13 -0.37
CA ALA A 20 16.40 5.50 -0.87
C ALA A 20 15.86 5.51 -2.30
N ALA A 21 16.42 4.68 -3.19
CA ALA A 21 15.96 4.54 -4.57
C ALA A 21 14.50 4.08 -4.62
N LEU A 22 14.14 3.02 -3.89
CA LEU A 22 12.77 2.57 -3.78
C LEU A 22 11.88 3.64 -3.14
N GLY A 23 12.35 4.32 -2.09
CA GLY A 23 11.61 5.39 -1.42
C GLY A 23 11.21 6.50 -2.37
N VAL A 24 12.17 7.03 -3.11
CA VAL A 24 11.93 8.09 -4.10
C VAL A 24 11.00 7.63 -5.21
N THR A 25 11.22 6.43 -5.77
CA THR A 25 10.35 5.91 -6.83
C THR A 25 8.94 5.59 -6.33
N GLN A 26 8.77 5.19 -5.06
CA GLN A 26 7.45 5.03 -4.44
C GLN A 26 6.72 6.36 -4.27
N ILE A 27 7.41 7.43 -3.85
CA ILE A 27 6.81 8.78 -3.78
C ILE A 27 6.25 9.16 -5.15
N LEU A 28 7.06 9.00 -6.21
CA LEU A 28 6.66 9.34 -7.57
C LEU A 28 5.53 8.45 -8.10
N ALA A 29 5.59 7.14 -7.84
CA ALA A 29 4.57 6.20 -8.29
C ALA A 29 3.20 6.45 -7.63
N TRP A 30 3.15 6.62 -6.31
CA TRP A 30 1.93 6.99 -5.58
C TRP A 30 1.43 8.37 -5.98
N GLY A 31 2.34 9.34 -6.13
CA GLY A 31 2.04 10.71 -6.49
C GLY A 31 1.42 10.84 -7.89
N SER A 32 1.96 10.11 -8.86
CA SER A 32 1.49 10.13 -10.25
C SER A 32 0.30 9.21 -10.54
N THR A 33 -0.22 8.51 -9.52
CA THR A 33 -1.36 7.59 -9.66
C THR A 33 -2.47 7.91 -8.65
N PHE A 34 -2.43 7.29 -7.47
CA PHE A 34 -3.48 7.40 -6.47
C PHE A 34 -3.72 8.85 -6.01
N TYR A 35 -2.64 9.58 -5.70
CA TYR A 35 -2.75 10.96 -5.23
C TYR A 35 -3.01 11.97 -6.36
N LEU A 36 -2.66 11.64 -7.59
CA LEU A 36 -2.84 12.51 -8.75
C LEU A 36 -4.31 12.89 -8.94
N LEU A 37 -5.20 11.89 -8.90
CA LEU A 37 -6.61 12.13 -9.17
C LEU A 37 -7.28 12.99 -8.10
N GLY A 38 -6.80 12.98 -6.88
CA GLY A 38 -7.29 13.88 -5.81
C GLY A 38 -7.15 15.36 -6.17
N VAL A 39 -6.20 15.72 -7.04
CA VAL A 39 -5.97 17.08 -7.51
C VAL A 39 -6.58 17.33 -8.91
N LEU A 40 -6.50 16.33 -9.80
CA LEU A 40 -6.93 16.46 -11.19
C LEU A 40 -8.43 16.30 -11.40
N ALA A 41 -9.17 15.62 -10.51
CA ALA A 41 -10.54 15.19 -10.77
C ALA A 41 -11.48 16.34 -11.14
N ASN A 42 -11.44 17.44 -10.39
CA ASN A 42 -12.28 18.61 -10.66
C ASN A 42 -11.94 19.26 -12.02
N GLU A 43 -10.65 19.37 -12.33
CA GLU A 43 -10.20 20.00 -13.58
C GLU A 43 -10.54 19.12 -14.79
N ILE A 44 -10.38 17.80 -14.68
CA ILE A 44 -10.80 16.86 -15.72
C ILE A 44 -12.32 17.01 -15.95
N ALA A 45 -13.14 16.97 -14.88
CA ALA A 45 -14.59 17.07 -15.00
C ALA A 45 -15.02 18.38 -15.67
N ARG A 46 -14.42 19.52 -15.29
CA ARG A 46 -14.70 20.83 -15.91
C ARG A 46 -14.30 20.88 -17.37
N ASN A 47 -13.13 20.37 -17.72
CA ASN A 47 -12.56 20.49 -19.06
C ASN A 47 -13.21 19.54 -20.06
N THR A 48 -13.66 18.35 -19.61
CA THR A 48 -14.25 17.32 -20.48
C THR A 48 -15.76 17.30 -20.48
N GLY A 49 -16.41 17.91 -19.47
CA GLY A 49 -17.86 17.82 -19.25
C GLY A 49 -18.32 16.47 -18.69
N TRP A 50 -17.39 15.57 -18.30
CA TRP A 50 -17.75 14.30 -17.68
C TRP A 50 -18.17 14.51 -16.22
N SER A 51 -19.10 13.68 -15.71
CA SER A 51 -19.48 13.77 -14.31
C SER A 51 -18.29 13.45 -13.38
N TYR A 52 -18.24 14.13 -12.26
CA TYR A 52 -17.19 13.92 -11.25
C TYR A 52 -17.09 12.45 -10.81
N ASP A 53 -18.24 11.76 -10.71
CA ASP A 53 -18.29 10.35 -10.32
C ASP A 53 -17.61 9.44 -11.35
N TRP A 54 -17.81 9.70 -12.63
CA TRP A 54 -17.11 8.97 -13.70
C TRP A 54 -15.61 9.22 -13.67
N VAL A 55 -15.19 10.45 -13.42
CA VAL A 55 -13.76 10.77 -13.30
C VAL A 55 -13.14 10.08 -12.10
N THR A 56 -13.78 10.15 -10.93
CA THR A 56 -13.22 9.52 -9.71
C THR A 56 -13.26 8.00 -9.75
N SER A 57 -14.17 7.38 -10.52
CA SER A 57 -14.19 5.92 -10.72
C SER A 57 -12.92 5.37 -11.36
N GLY A 58 -12.12 6.20 -12.04
CA GLY A 58 -10.87 5.82 -12.65
C GLY A 58 -9.90 5.16 -11.65
N VAL A 59 -9.71 5.77 -10.47
CA VAL A 59 -8.85 5.16 -9.42
C VAL A 59 -9.37 3.79 -8.98
N SER A 60 -10.69 3.64 -8.86
CA SER A 60 -11.28 2.35 -8.50
C SER A 60 -11.00 1.28 -9.55
N VAL A 61 -11.13 1.61 -10.84
CA VAL A 61 -10.76 0.73 -11.95
C VAL A 61 -9.27 0.38 -11.90
N GLY A 62 -8.41 1.38 -11.65
CA GLY A 62 -6.98 1.17 -11.48
C GLY A 62 -6.65 0.24 -10.33
N LEU A 63 -7.25 0.44 -9.15
CA LEU A 63 -7.05 -0.42 -7.97
C LEU A 63 -7.55 -1.85 -8.19
N LEU A 64 -8.69 -2.03 -8.85
CA LEU A 64 -9.19 -3.37 -9.23
C LEU A 64 -8.19 -4.09 -10.15
N MET A 65 -7.71 -3.40 -11.19
CA MET A 65 -6.72 -3.97 -12.09
C MET A 65 -5.40 -4.26 -11.39
N ALA A 66 -4.94 -3.38 -10.50
CA ALA A 66 -3.75 -3.60 -9.67
C ALA A 66 -3.91 -4.86 -8.82
N GLY A 67 -5.06 -5.06 -8.19
CA GLY A 67 -5.38 -6.28 -7.44
C GLY A 67 -5.27 -7.55 -8.30
N VAL A 68 -5.90 -7.56 -9.48
CA VAL A 68 -5.90 -8.71 -10.41
C VAL A 68 -4.49 -9.08 -10.89
N VAL A 69 -3.63 -8.08 -11.09
CA VAL A 69 -2.25 -8.29 -11.57
C VAL A 69 -1.31 -8.73 -10.45
N SER A 70 -1.53 -8.28 -9.21
CA SER A 70 -0.62 -8.48 -8.07
C SER A 70 -0.17 -9.92 -7.81
N PRO A 71 -1.01 -10.98 -7.92
CA PRO A 71 -0.53 -12.36 -7.75
C PRO A 71 0.49 -12.79 -8.81
N ARG A 72 0.35 -12.28 -10.05
CA ARG A 72 1.32 -12.54 -11.13
C ARG A 72 2.63 -11.79 -10.88
N VAL A 73 2.55 -10.58 -10.36
CA VAL A 73 3.69 -9.74 -9.98
C VAL A 73 4.52 -10.39 -8.88
N GLY A 74 3.90 -10.92 -7.83
CA GLY A 74 4.60 -11.64 -6.77
C GLY A 74 5.42 -12.83 -7.32
N ARG A 75 4.84 -13.60 -8.25
CA ARG A 75 5.55 -14.68 -8.95
C ARG A 75 6.66 -14.18 -9.86
N ALA A 76 6.44 -13.06 -10.55
CA ALA A 76 7.44 -12.43 -11.41
C ALA A 76 8.66 -11.97 -10.60
N ILE A 77 8.44 -11.34 -9.44
CA ILE A 77 9.52 -10.90 -8.53
C ILE A 77 10.30 -12.12 -8.01
N SER A 78 9.60 -13.18 -7.62
CA SER A 78 10.24 -14.42 -7.16
C SER A 78 11.10 -15.07 -8.27
N LYS A 79 10.66 -15.03 -9.54
CA LYS A 79 11.33 -15.69 -10.65
C LYS A 79 12.42 -14.85 -11.29
N TRP A 80 12.17 -13.57 -11.51
CA TRP A 80 13.03 -12.67 -12.30
C TRP A 80 13.68 -11.55 -11.49
N GLY A 81 13.32 -11.45 -10.19
CA GLY A 81 13.77 -10.38 -9.31
C GLY A 81 12.92 -9.10 -9.42
N GLY A 82 13.08 -8.24 -8.41
CA GLY A 82 12.29 -7.00 -8.31
C GLY A 82 12.68 -5.94 -9.33
N ARG A 83 13.96 -5.89 -9.77
CA ARG A 83 14.47 -4.86 -10.68
C ARG A 83 13.67 -4.76 -11.98
N LEU A 84 13.49 -5.89 -12.68
CA LEU A 84 12.77 -5.92 -13.95
C LEU A 84 11.29 -5.63 -13.76
N THR A 85 10.67 -6.18 -12.73
CA THR A 85 9.24 -6.00 -12.43
C THR A 85 8.91 -4.54 -12.14
N LEU A 86 9.72 -3.88 -11.31
CA LEU A 86 9.54 -2.46 -10.99
C LEU A 86 9.88 -1.55 -12.18
N ALA A 87 10.87 -1.91 -13.02
CA ALA A 87 11.14 -1.19 -14.26
C ALA A 87 9.96 -1.27 -15.24
N VAL A 88 9.35 -2.45 -15.41
CA VAL A 88 8.11 -2.61 -16.20
C VAL A 88 6.98 -1.77 -15.63
N SER A 89 6.84 -1.68 -14.31
CA SER A 89 5.87 -0.78 -13.67
C SER A 89 6.06 0.67 -14.10
N ALA A 90 7.30 1.20 -14.04
CA ALA A 90 7.57 2.59 -14.46
C ALA A 90 7.16 2.85 -15.91
N VAL A 91 7.40 1.89 -16.81
CA VAL A 91 6.97 1.97 -18.21
C VAL A 91 5.45 1.93 -18.34
N LEU A 92 4.77 1.04 -17.61
CA LEU A 92 3.31 0.95 -17.62
C LEU A 92 2.66 2.22 -17.07
N LEU A 93 3.21 2.77 -15.98
CA LEU A 93 2.74 4.03 -15.40
C LEU A 93 2.92 5.18 -16.40
N ALA A 94 4.08 5.28 -17.03
CA ALA A 94 4.32 6.30 -18.06
C ALA A 94 3.36 6.17 -19.24
N ALA A 95 3.18 4.97 -19.77
CA ALA A 95 2.26 4.72 -20.88
C ALA A 95 0.79 5.04 -20.49
N GLY A 96 0.39 4.66 -19.28
CA GLY A 96 -0.94 4.99 -18.74
C GLY A 96 -1.14 6.50 -18.58
N LEU A 97 -0.13 7.24 -18.10
CA LEU A 97 -0.16 8.69 -17.97
C LEU A 97 -0.21 9.41 -19.33
N LEU A 98 0.57 8.91 -20.31
CA LEU A 98 0.51 9.43 -21.69
C LEU A 98 -0.88 9.24 -22.29
N LEU A 99 -1.46 8.05 -22.11
CA LEU A 99 -2.79 7.76 -22.60
C LEU A 99 -3.86 8.61 -21.86
N LEU A 100 -3.72 8.79 -20.55
CA LEU A 100 -4.58 9.63 -19.73
C LEU A 100 -4.55 11.09 -20.22
N GLY A 101 -3.35 11.65 -20.42
CA GLY A 101 -3.18 13.02 -20.93
C GLY A 101 -3.69 13.23 -22.36
N SER A 102 -3.75 12.16 -23.17
CA SER A 102 -4.20 12.20 -24.55
C SER A 102 -5.67 11.82 -24.74
N CYS A 103 -6.37 11.36 -23.70
CA CYS A 103 -7.72 10.83 -23.83
C CYS A 103 -8.73 11.92 -24.23
N GLN A 104 -9.65 11.54 -25.13
CA GLN A 104 -10.75 12.38 -25.63
C GLN A 104 -12.13 11.79 -25.32
N SER A 105 -12.18 10.54 -24.84
CA SER A 105 -13.42 9.88 -24.47
C SER A 105 -13.28 9.14 -23.16
N ILE A 106 -14.41 8.90 -22.48
CA ILE A 106 -14.45 8.16 -21.22
C ILE A 106 -13.93 6.72 -21.39
N ALA A 107 -14.12 6.11 -22.55
CA ALA A 107 -13.60 4.77 -22.82
C ALA A 107 -12.08 4.75 -22.80
N TRP A 108 -11.42 5.69 -23.48
CA TRP A 108 -9.96 5.84 -23.44
C TRP A 108 -9.45 6.23 -22.06
N TYR A 109 -10.20 7.05 -21.31
CA TYR A 109 -9.92 7.36 -19.92
C TYR A 109 -9.87 6.09 -19.04
N LEU A 110 -10.87 5.21 -19.17
CA LEU A 110 -10.90 3.95 -18.42
C LEU A 110 -9.78 2.98 -18.85
N VAL A 111 -9.45 2.92 -20.16
CA VAL A 111 -8.30 2.14 -20.65
C VAL A 111 -6.99 2.66 -20.06
N ALA A 112 -6.82 3.99 -19.96
CA ALA A 112 -5.66 4.58 -19.30
C ALA A 112 -5.55 4.12 -17.83
N TRP A 113 -6.69 4.10 -17.10
CA TRP A 113 -6.71 3.62 -15.71
C TRP A 113 -6.47 2.12 -15.57
N LEU A 114 -6.87 1.28 -16.53
CA LEU A 114 -6.48 -0.13 -16.56
C LEU A 114 -4.96 -0.28 -16.71
N LEU A 115 -4.35 0.51 -17.57
CA LEU A 115 -2.91 0.48 -17.78
C LEU A 115 -2.15 1.03 -16.55
N LEU A 116 -2.62 2.15 -15.98
CA LEU A 116 -2.12 2.66 -14.71
C LEU A 116 -2.26 1.63 -13.59
N GLY A 117 -3.40 0.93 -13.52
CA GLY A 117 -3.65 -0.11 -12.54
C GLY A 117 -2.67 -1.29 -12.66
N ALA A 118 -2.38 -1.73 -13.88
CA ALA A 118 -1.34 -2.74 -14.11
C ALA A 118 0.03 -2.27 -13.63
N GLY A 119 0.39 -1.01 -13.89
CA GLY A 119 1.59 -0.37 -13.37
C GLY A 119 1.58 -0.27 -11.84
N MET A 120 0.47 0.15 -11.23
CA MET A 120 0.30 0.22 -9.76
C MET A 120 0.50 -1.15 -9.10
N GLY A 121 -0.15 -2.21 -9.61
CA GLY A 121 0.01 -3.57 -9.10
C GLY A 121 1.43 -4.10 -9.23
N SER A 122 2.16 -3.65 -10.25
CA SER A 122 3.53 -4.09 -10.53
C SER A 122 4.60 -3.30 -9.78
N GLY A 123 4.30 -2.12 -9.22
CA GLY A 123 5.32 -1.22 -8.71
C GLY A 123 5.03 -0.51 -7.40
N LEU A 124 3.80 -0.54 -6.88
CA LEU A 124 3.50 0.10 -5.60
C LEU A 124 3.99 -0.73 -4.41
N THR A 125 3.53 -0.40 -3.23
CA THR A 125 4.06 -0.84 -1.93
C THR A 125 4.28 -2.35 -1.83
N ASP A 126 3.34 -3.19 -2.31
CA ASP A 126 3.45 -4.65 -2.17
C ASP A 126 4.57 -5.23 -3.04
N ALA A 127 4.73 -4.72 -4.26
CA ALA A 127 5.82 -5.09 -5.15
C ALA A 127 7.17 -4.62 -4.60
N ALA A 128 7.23 -3.41 -4.02
CA ALA A 128 8.43 -2.89 -3.38
C ALA A 128 8.80 -3.70 -2.12
N PHE A 129 7.84 -4.06 -1.28
CA PHE A 129 8.06 -4.95 -0.12
C PHE A 129 8.53 -6.32 -0.56
N SER A 130 7.88 -6.91 -1.56
CA SER A 130 8.27 -8.19 -2.16
C SER A 130 9.72 -8.17 -2.67
N THR A 131 10.11 -7.05 -3.30
CA THR A 131 11.47 -6.84 -3.77
C THR A 131 12.46 -6.75 -2.61
N LEU A 132 12.16 -5.98 -1.55
CA LEU A 132 13.02 -5.90 -0.37
C LEU A 132 13.13 -7.25 0.34
N GLY A 133 12.02 -8.00 0.44
CA GLY A 133 12.01 -9.35 0.98
C GLY A 133 12.89 -10.31 0.19
N SER A 134 12.86 -10.23 -1.15
CA SER A 134 13.71 -11.06 -2.01
C SER A 134 15.21 -10.69 -1.94
N ILE A 135 15.55 -9.40 -1.70
CA ILE A 135 16.94 -8.93 -1.62
C ILE A 135 17.55 -9.23 -0.25
N TYR A 136 16.83 -8.93 0.84
CA TYR A 136 17.38 -8.94 2.20
C TYR A 136 16.94 -10.13 3.04
N GLY A 137 16.01 -10.96 2.55
CA GLY A 137 15.54 -12.14 3.26
C GLY A 137 15.00 -11.80 4.65
N GLU A 138 15.44 -12.53 5.66
CA GLU A 138 15.03 -12.33 7.06
C GLU A 138 15.41 -10.93 7.61
N ASN A 139 16.41 -10.27 7.00
CA ASN A 139 16.84 -8.92 7.37
C ASN A 139 16.01 -7.80 6.69
N ALA A 140 14.97 -8.13 5.93
CA ALA A 140 14.17 -7.16 5.19
C ALA A 140 13.27 -6.28 6.07
N ARG A 141 13.02 -6.64 7.34
CA ARG A 141 12.15 -5.88 8.25
C ARG A 141 12.53 -4.40 8.33
N GLY A 142 13.81 -4.10 8.58
CA GLY A 142 14.28 -2.71 8.66
C GLY A 142 14.14 -1.93 7.35
N PRO A 143 14.58 -2.46 6.19
CA PRO A 143 14.31 -1.89 4.88
C PRO A 143 12.83 -1.62 4.61
N ILE A 144 11.93 -2.57 4.92
CA ILE A 144 10.47 -2.42 4.76
C ILE A 144 9.96 -1.26 5.63
N THR A 145 10.33 -1.21 6.91
CA THR A 145 9.93 -0.13 7.81
C THR A 145 10.43 1.23 7.31
N SER A 146 11.69 1.30 6.89
CA SER A 146 12.26 2.54 6.33
C SER A 146 11.52 2.99 5.06
N LEU A 147 11.16 2.05 4.18
CA LEU A 147 10.42 2.37 2.96
C LEU A 147 9.05 2.99 3.26
N THR A 148 8.36 2.54 4.33
CA THR A 148 7.07 3.11 4.71
C THR A 148 7.14 4.57 5.13
N LEU A 149 8.29 5.03 5.64
CA LEU A 149 8.50 6.44 5.95
C LEU A 149 8.48 7.29 4.67
N PHE A 150 9.18 6.86 3.62
CA PHE A 150 9.16 7.56 2.33
C PHE A 150 7.75 7.65 1.74
N ALA A 151 7.00 6.55 1.78
CA ALA A 151 5.62 6.52 1.28
C ALA A 151 4.71 7.55 1.98
N GLY A 152 4.99 7.89 3.24
CA GLY A 152 4.28 8.93 3.99
C GLY A 152 4.43 10.34 3.40
N PHE A 153 5.48 10.59 2.65
CA PHE A 153 5.73 11.90 2.03
C PHE A 153 5.15 12.05 0.61
N ALA A 154 4.55 10.99 0.06
CA ALA A 154 4.07 11.02 -1.33
C ALA A 154 3.04 12.13 -1.57
N SER A 155 2.03 12.28 -0.71
CA SER A 155 1.06 13.37 -0.82
C SER A 155 1.68 14.74 -0.56
N THR A 156 2.57 14.85 0.43
CA THR A 156 3.24 16.11 0.79
C THR A 156 4.09 16.67 -0.35
N VAL A 157 4.75 15.81 -1.12
CA VAL A 157 5.58 16.21 -2.26
C VAL A 157 4.73 16.38 -3.53
N CYS A 158 3.87 15.41 -3.82
CA CYS A 158 3.23 15.34 -5.13
C CYS A 158 1.96 16.20 -5.24
N TRP A 159 1.25 16.53 -4.15
CA TRP A 159 0.10 17.44 -4.24
C TRP A 159 0.50 18.86 -4.64
N PRO A 160 1.50 19.52 -4.00
CA PRO A 160 1.97 20.82 -4.47
C PRO A 160 2.53 20.78 -5.90
N LEU A 161 3.29 19.72 -6.23
CA LEU A 161 3.81 19.54 -7.58
C LEU A 161 2.66 19.40 -8.60
N SER A 162 1.65 18.57 -8.31
CA SER A 162 0.48 18.42 -9.20
C SER A 162 -0.27 19.71 -9.36
N ALA A 163 -0.52 20.45 -8.27
CA ALA A 163 -1.21 21.74 -8.33
C ALA A 163 -0.44 22.75 -9.20
N TYR A 164 0.87 22.86 -9.00
CA TYR A 164 1.74 23.71 -9.82
C TYR A 164 1.70 23.34 -11.30
N LEU A 165 1.79 22.03 -11.61
CA LEU A 165 1.75 21.56 -13.01
C LEU A 165 0.39 21.84 -13.67
N ILE A 166 -0.72 21.69 -12.93
CA ILE A 166 -2.06 21.98 -13.44
C ILE A 166 -2.21 23.46 -13.74
N GLU A 167 -1.76 24.32 -12.84
CA GLU A 167 -1.86 25.76 -12.99
C GLU A 167 -1.12 26.27 -14.25
N HIS A 168 0.06 25.67 -14.56
CA HIS A 168 0.91 26.16 -15.64
C HIS A 168 0.74 25.43 -16.97
N LEU A 169 0.38 24.14 -16.93
CA LEU A 169 0.35 23.25 -18.11
C LEU A 169 -1.00 22.58 -18.34
N GLY A 170 -1.96 22.82 -17.43
CA GLY A 170 -3.21 22.10 -17.38
C GLY A 170 -3.07 20.62 -16.98
N TRP A 171 -4.19 19.94 -16.78
CA TRP A 171 -4.18 18.57 -16.31
C TRP A 171 -3.52 17.57 -17.29
N ARG A 172 -3.64 17.81 -18.61
CA ARG A 172 -2.97 16.99 -19.63
C ARG A 172 -1.46 17.14 -19.58
N GLY A 173 -0.97 18.38 -19.44
CA GLY A 173 0.44 18.69 -19.29
C GLY A 173 1.02 18.05 -18.03
N ALA A 174 0.29 18.08 -16.91
CA ALA A 174 0.70 17.39 -15.67
C ALA A 174 0.88 15.88 -15.90
N CYS A 175 -0.04 15.22 -16.63
CA CYS A 175 0.10 13.80 -16.97
C CYS A 175 1.36 13.55 -17.82
N PHE A 176 1.66 14.38 -18.80
CA PHE A 176 2.86 14.22 -19.65
C PHE A 176 4.15 14.42 -18.87
N ILE A 177 4.20 15.39 -17.96
CA ILE A 177 5.37 15.60 -17.09
C ILE A 177 5.58 14.41 -16.16
N TYR A 178 4.52 13.89 -15.53
CA TYR A 178 4.65 12.69 -14.71
C TYR A 178 5.09 11.46 -15.52
N ALA A 179 4.61 11.30 -16.76
CA ALA A 179 5.10 10.25 -17.64
C ALA A 179 6.60 10.40 -17.95
N ALA A 180 7.05 11.62 -18.24
CA ALA A 180 8.47 11.92 -18.44
C ALA A 180 9.31 11.63 -17.18
N ILE A 181 8.81 11.95 -15.99
CA ILE A 181 9.46 11.63 -14.70
C ILE A 181 9.55 10.11 -14.51
N GLN A 182 8.52 9.33 -14.84
CA GLN A 182 8.56 7.87 -14.72
C GLN A 182 9.65 7.26 -15.62
N ILE A 183 9.79 7.73 -16.88
CA ILE A 183 10.79 7.21 -17.82
C ILE A 183 12.18 7.81 -17.59
N GLY A 184 12.27 9.13 -17.40
CA GLY A 184 13.55 9.84 -17.33
C GLY A 184 14.23 9.78 -15.97
N PHE A 185 13.47 9.51 -14.91
CA PHE A 185 13.99 9.53 -13.54
C PHE A 185 13.73 8.22 -12.78
N ALA A 186 12.48 7.77 -12.66
CA ALA A 186 12.16 6.57 -11.89
C ALA A 186 12.74 5.30 -12.51
N LEU A 187 12.59 5.11 -13.82
CA LEU A 187 13.10 3.93 -14.53
C LEU A 187 14.63 3.81 -14.43
N PRO A 188 15.46 4.83 -14.71
CA PRO A 188 16.91 4.75 -14.52
C PRO A 188 17.30 4.43 -13.08
N ILE A 189 16.67 5.05 -12.09
CA ILE A 189 16.93 4.78 -10.66
C ILE A 189 16.72 3.29 -10.37
N LEU A 190 15.58 2.71 -10.78
CA LEU A 190 15.28 1.31 -10.57
C LEU A 190 16.27 0.38 -11.27
N LEU A 191 16.68 0.74 -12.48
CA LEU A 191 17.64 -0.06 -13.25
C LEU A 191 19.07 0.03 -12.73
N LEU A 192 19.46 1.11 -12.07
CA LEU A 192 20.83 1.31 -11.59
C LEU A 192 20.99 0.88 -10.12
N ALA A 193 20.00 1.14 -9.27
CA ALA A 193 20.11 0.93 -7.83
C ALA A 193 19.71 -0.49 -7.40
N LEU A 194 18.92 -1.22 -8.21
CA LEU A 194 18.47 -2.56 -7.82
C LEU A 194 19.36 -3.66 -8.43
N PRO A 195 19.64 -4.74 -7.66
CA PRO A 195 20.46 -5.84 -8.15
C PRO A 195 19.79 -6.58 -9.31
N ARG A 196 20.60 -7.20 -10.15
CA ARG A 196 20.18 -8.03 -11.29
C ARG A 196 19.84 -9.44 -10.82
N GLY A 197 18.70 -9.95 -11.25
CA GLY A 197 18.29 -11.34 -10.99
C GLY A 197 17.65 -11.56 -9.62
N PRO A 198 17.15 -12.78 -9.37
CA PRO A 198 16.63 -13.16 -8.07
C PRO A 198 17.79 -13.29 -7.08
N SER A 199 17.67 -12.66 -5.90
CA SER A 199 18.71 -12.72 -4.85
C SER A 199 18.71 -14.06 -4.11
N VAL A 200 17.63 -14.84 -4.24
CA VAL A 200 17.56 -16.25 -3.82
C VAL A 200 17.58 -17.10 -5.08
N PRO A 201 18.54 -18.05 -5.24
CA PRO A 201 18.54 -18.93 -6.38
C PRO A 201 17.19 -19.61 -6.57
N PRO A 202 16.66 -19.69 -7.81
CA PRO A 202 15.46 -20.48 -8.06
C PRO A 202 15.74 -21.93 -7.62
N PRO A 203 14.76 -22.64 -7.03
CA PRO A 203 14.90 -24.04 -6.67
C PRO A 203 15.39 -24.82 -7.89
N THR A 204 16.47 -25.60 -7.71
CA THR A 204 16.98 -26.50 -8.76
C THR A 204 15.94 -27.55 -9.09
N ALA A 205 15.97 -28.10 -10.32
CA ALA A 205 14.96 -29.06 -10.80
C ALA A 205 14.88 -30.36 -9.93
N ASP A 206 15.91 -30.63 -9.14
CA ASP A 206 15.96 -31.76 -8.18
C ASP A 206 15.19 -31.49 -6.87
N ASP A 207 14.74 -30.27 -6.65
CA ASP A 207 13.95 -29.88 -5.49
C ASP A 207 12.43 -30.06 -5.79
N GLU A 208 11.96 -31.27 -6.01
CA GLU A 208 10.52 -31.58 -6.00
C GLU A 208 9.88 -31.17 -4.65
N GLY A 209 10.65 -31.18 -3.56
CA GLY A 209 10.32 -30.56 -2.29
C GLY A 209 10.14 -29.04 -2.34
N ALA A 210 10.72 -28.32 -3.30
CA ALA A 210 10.57 -26.87 -3.41
C ALA A 210 9.24 -26.43 -4.05
N ARG A 211 8.64 -27.24 -4.92
CA ARG A 211 7.25 -27.02 -5.40
C ARG A 211 6.24 -27.18 -4.27
N SER A 212 6.49 -28.10 -3.34
CA SER A 212 5.72 -28.26 -2.10
C SER A 212 5.94 -27.09 -1.15
N ARG A 213 7.12 -26.50 -1.12
CA ARG A 213 7.45 -25.30 -0.31
C ARG A 213 6.84 -24.00 -0.86
N ALA A 214 6.45 -23.95 -2.13
CA ALA A 214 5.73 -22.80 -2.72
C ALA A 214 4.25 -22.78 -2.32
N SER A 215 3.68 -23.90 -1.89
CA SER A 215 2.32 -23.99 -1.35
C SER A 215 2.33 -23.74 0.16
N LEU A 216 1.25 -23.14 0.67
CA LEU A 216 1.03 -23.04 2.11
C LEU A 216 0.92 -24.46 2.69
N ALA A 217 1.62 -24.75 3.78
CA ALA A 217 1.42 -25.97 4.53
C ALA A 217 -0.03 -26.02 5.06
N SER A 218 -0.58 -27.24 5.24
CA SER A 218 -1.99 -27.41 5.65
C SER A 218 -2.37 -26.61 6.91
N GLY A 219 -1.43 -26.38 7.84
CA GLY A 219 -1.64 -25.57 9.03
C GLY A 219 -1.41 -24.06 8.84
N GLU A 220 -0.91 -23.61 7.69
CA GLU A 220 -0.64 -22.19 7.41
C GLU A 220 -1.81 -21.48 6.74
N LEU A 221 -2.65 -22.22 6.02
CA LEU A 221 -3.77 -21.66 5.28
C LEU A 221 -4.74 -20.84 6.15
N PRO A 222 -5.16 -21.30 7.36
CA PRO A 222 -6.03 -20.51 8.22
C PRO A 222 -5.38 -19.19 8.68
N ILE A 223 -4.08 -19.22 8.99
CA ILE A 223 -3.35 -18.02 9.40
C ILE A 223 -3.22 -17.04 8.25
N PHE A 224 -2.92 -17.53 7.03
CA PHE A 224 -2.84 -16.71 5.83
C PHE A 224 -4.20 -16.10 5.48
N ALA A 225 -5.28 -16.89 5.49
CA ALA A 225 -6.62 -16.42 5.23
C ALA A 225 -7.06 -15.36 6.26
N LEU A 226 -6.80 -15.60 7.53
CA LEU A 226 -7.12 -14.65 8.60
C LEU A 226 -6.30 -13.35 8.46
N LEU A 227 -5.01 -13.44 8.15
CA LEU A 227 -4.18 -12.27 7.85
C LEU A 227 -4.73 -11.49 6.65
N ALA A 228 -5.14 -12.18 5.59
CA ALA A 228 -5.75 -11.55 4.42
C ALA A 228 -7.03 -10.79 4.79
N VAL A 229 -7.90 -11.36 5.61
CA VAL A 229 -9.12 -10.69 6.09
C VAL A 229 -8.78 -9.48 6.94
N VAL A 230 -7.86 -9.59 7.88
CA VAL A 230 -7.40 -8.48 8.75
C VAL A 230 -6.88 -7.31 7.92
N LEU A 231 -6.00 -7.58 6.94
CA LEU A 231 -5.44 -6.56 6.07
C LEU A 231 -6.50 -5.94 5.13
N THR A 232 -7.45 -6.75 4.66
CA THR A 232 -8.56 -6.30 3.82
C THR A 232 -9.49 -5.36 4.58
N LEU A 233 -9.84 -5.68 5.83
CA LEU A 233 -10.63 -4.78 6.69
C LEU A 233 -9.89 -3.49 7.00
N SER A 234 -8.59 -3.58 7.32
CA SER A 234 -7.75 -2.38 7.53
C SER A 234 -7.75 -1.46 6.30
N ALA A 235 -7.66 -2.05 5.11
CA ALA A 235 -7.68 -1.31 3.84
C ALA A 235 -9.06 -0.69 3.55
N ALA A 236 -10.15 -1.39 3.89
CA ALA A 236 -11.51 -0.85 3.80
C ALA A 236 -11.66 0.39 4.68
N ILE A 237 -11.28 0.30 5.95
CA ILE A 237 -11.35 1.42 6.90
C ILE A 237 -10.50 2.59 6.40
N PHE A 238 -9.26 2.32 5.94
CA PHE A 238 -8.38 3.34 5.39
C PHE A 238 -9.00 4.08 4.22
N SER A 239 -9.58 3.35 3.27
CA SER A 239 -10.16 3.93 2.06
C SER A 239 -11.46 4.69 2.34
N MET A 240 -12.33 4.15 3.22
CA MET A 240 -13.56 4.83 3.66
C MET A 240 -13.24 6.15 4.37
N VAL A 241 -12.34 6.14 5.34
CA VAL A 241 -11.96 7.35 6.09
C VAL A 241 -11.23 8.33 5.16
N GLY A 242 -10.31 7.85 4.32
CA GLY A 242 -9.53 8.70 3.43
C GLY A 242 -10.38 9.57 2.50
N ILE A 243 -11.51 9.04 2.04
CA ILE A 243 -12.42 9.76 1.12
C ILE A 243 -13.52 10.53 1.87
N HIS A 244 -14.04 9.95 2.96
CA HIS A 244 -15.24 10.50 3.60
C HIS A 244 -14.96 11.30 4.88
N LEU A 245 -13.70 11.41 5.35
CA LEU A 245 -13.40 12.08 6.62
C LEU A 245 -13.94 13.51 6.67
N LEU A 246 -13.66 14.32 5.64
CA LEU A 246 -14.11 15.71 5.60
C LEU A 246 -15.65 15.84 5.59
N PRO A 247 -16.38 15.19 4.66
CA PRO A 247 -17.84 15.18 4.70
C PRO A 247 -18.44 14.69 6.02
N LEU A 248 -17.82 13.67 6.65
CA LEU A 248 -18.28 13.15 7.93
C LEU A 248 -18.10 14.15 9.07
N LEU A 249 -17.00 14.89 9.11
CA LEU A 249 -16.74 15.94 10.10
C LEU A 249 -17.68 17.14 9.89
N GLN A 250 -17.91 17.54 8.64
CA GLN A 250 -18.85 18.62 8.31
C GLN A 250 -20.30 18.25 8.69
N ALA A 251 -20.72 17.00 8.45
CA ALA A 251 -22.02 16.50 8.86
C ALA A 251 -22.20 16.42 10.40
N ARG A 252 -21.10 16.49 11.16
CA ARG A 252 -21.07 16.64 12.61
C ARG A 252 -21.03 18.10 13.08
N GLY A 253 -21.18 19.05 12.18
CA GLY A 253 -21.27 20.49 12.48
C GLY A 253 -19.93 21.24 12.46
N LEU A 254 -18.84 20.64 12.00
CA LEU A 254 -17.57 21.34 11.86
C LEU A 254 -17.58 22.17 10.57
N GLU A 255 -17.02 23.36 10.64
CA GLU A 255 -16.72 24.16 9.45
C GLU A 255 -15.67 23.46 8.57
N LEU A 256 -15.69 23.73 7.27
CA LEU A 256 -14.76 23.14 6.31
C LEU A 256 -13.29 23.38 6.70
N SER A 257 -12.96 24.60 7.13
CA SER A 257 -11.61 24.98 7.56
C SER A 257 -11.11 24.13 8.73
N ALA A 258 -11.97 23.91 9.74
CA ALA A 258 -11.68 23.07 10.91
C ALA A 258 -11.55 21.59 10.50
N ALA A 259 -12.44 21.09 9.64
CA ALA A 259 -12.37 19.72 9.12
C ALA A 259 -11.08 19.46 8.32
N VAL A 260 -10.66 20.40 7.48
CA VAL A 260 -9.39 20.33 6.73
C VAL A 260 -8.20 20.35 7.67
N GLY A 261 -8.19 21.24 8.66
CA GLY A 261 -7.14 21.30 9.69
C GLY A 261 -6.98 19.98 10.45
N LEU A 262 -8.09 19.36 10.83
CA LEU A 262 -8.11 18.05 11.47
C LEU A 262 -7.61 16.94 10.51
N GLY A 263 -8.06 16.94 9.27
CA GLY A 263 -7.60 15.99 8.25
C GLY A 263 -6.09 16.06 8.04
N ALA A 264 -5.50 17.25 8.12
CA ALA A 264 -4.06 17.45 7.98
C ALA A 264 -3.23 16.80 9.11
N ILE A 265 -3.84 16.49 10.27
CA ILE A 265 -3.16 15.81 11.38
C ILE A 265 -2.91 14.33 11.08
N VAL A 266 -3.67 13.70 10.20
CA VAL A 266 -3.55 12.27 9.87
C VAL A 266 -2.12 11.93 9.40
N GLY A 267 -1.58 12.71 8.47
CA GLY A 267 -0.24 12.47 7.91
C GLY A 267 0.88 12.48 8.97
N PRO A 268 1.05 13.56 9.72
CA PRO A 268 2.03 13.63 10.82
C PRO A 268 1.85 12.52 11.86
N SER A 269 0.62 12.15 12.20
CA SER A 269 0.34 11.04 13.13
C SER A 269 0.81 9.69 12.60
N GLN A 270 0.62 9.44 11.30
CA GLN A 270 1.13 8.23 10.64
C GLN A 270 2.66 8.18 10.66
N VAL A 271 3.32 9.28 10.29
CA VAL A 271 4.78 9.35 10.23
C VAL A 271 5.37 9.22 11.63
N GLY A 272 4.82 9.92 12.62
CA GLY A 272 5.24 9.83 14.03
C GLY A 272 5.17 8.39 14.55
N ALA A 273 4.07 7.69 14.32
CA ALA A 273 3.91 6.29 14.72
C ALA A 273 4.90 5.35 14.02
N ARG A 274 5.21 5.56 12.74
CA ARG A 274 6.23 4.78 12.01
C ARG A 274 7.63 5.04 12.54
N ILE A 275 7.96 6.27 12.94
CA ILE A 275 9.24 6.59 13.59
C ILE A 275 9.36 5.86 14.92
N VAL A 276 8.32 5.88 15.76
CA VAL A 276 8.29 5.14 17.02
C VAL A 276 8.47 3.64 16.77
N GLU A 277 7.76 3.08 15.81
CA GLU A 277 7.89 1.66 15.41
C GLU A 277 9.32 1.34 14.93
N MET A 278 9.94 2.22 14.17
CA MET A 278 11.33 2.02 13.69
C MET A 278 12.33 1.97 14.85
N LEU A 279 12.11 2.75 15.90
CA LEU A 279 13.00 2.83 17.07
C LEU A 279 12.78 1.65 18.04
N ILE A 280 11.53 1.30 18.30
CA ILE A 280 11.14 0.36 19.37
C ILE A 280 10.78 -1.00 18.79
N GLY A 281 10.08 -1.06 17.66
CA GLY A 281 9.46 -2.25 17.08
C GLY A 281 10.46 -3.36 16.73
N ARG A 282 11.71 -3.01 16.46
CA ARG A 282 12.78 -4.01 16.18
C ARG A 282 12.98 -5.04 17.31
N HIS A 283 12.56 -4.73 18.53
CA HIS A 283 12.72 -5.58 19.71
C HIS A 283 11.54 -6.53 19.94
N TYR A 284 10.44 -6.36 19.20
CA TYR A 284 9.21 -7.12 19.41
C TYR A 284 8.79 -7.84 18.13
N HIS A 285 8.00 -8.91 18.28
CA HIS A 285 7.42 -9.60 17.12
C HIS A 285 6.42 -8.69 16.40
N PRO A 286 6.37 -8.66 15.03
CA PRO A 286 5.49 -7.78 14.26
C PRO A 286 4.00 -7.92 14.55
N ILE A 287 3.57 -9.00 15.21
CA ILE A 287 2.19 -9.20 15.64
C ILE A 287 1.75 -8.09 16.61
N TRP A 288 2.66 -7.60 17.48
CA TRP A 288 2.37 -6.52 18.41
C TRP A 288 2.15 -5.19 17.69
N THR A 289 2.87 -4.93 16.61
CA THR A 289 2.65 -3.78 15.73
C THR A 289 1.24 -3.86 15.10
N MET A 290 0.81 -5.05 14.67
CA MET A 290 -0.52 -5.27 14.11
C MET A 290 -1.62 -5.08 15.17
N ILE A 291 -1.43 -5.61 16.39
CA ILE A 291 -2.37 -5.42 17.50
C ILE A 291 -2.50 -3.93 17.85
N SER A 292 -1.37 -3.25 18.03
CA SER A 292 -1.36 -1.81 18.32
C SER A 292 -2.06 -1.01 17.23
N SER A 293 -1.79 -1.33 15.96
CA SER A 293 -2.47 -0.72 14.81
C SER A 293 -3.98 -0.88 14.90
N ALA A 294 -4.46 -2.13 15.05
CA ALA A 294 -5.89 -2.42 15.08
C ALA A 294 -6.60 -1.71 16.25
N VAL A 295 -5.99 -1.73 17.44
CA VAL A 295 -6.54 -1.08 18.63
C VAL A 295 -6.60 0.44 18.46
N LEU A 296 -5.54 1.07 17.96
CA LEU A 296 -5.51 2.52 17.73
C LEU A 296 -6.52 2.97 16.66
N VAL A 297 -6.64 2.22 15.56
CA VAL A 297 -7.65 2.49 14.52
C VAL A 297 -9.05 2.34 15.09
N ALA A 298 -9.33 1.25 15.83
CA ALA A 298 -10.64 1.02 16.43
C ALA A 298 -10.99 2.11 17.46
N ALA A 299 -10.05 2.49 18.33
CA ALA A 299 -10.24 3.56 19.29
C ALA A 299 -10.52 4.91 18.60
N GLY A 300 -9.71 5.27 17.59
CA GLY A 300 -9.91 6.50 16.82
C GLY A 300 -11.27 6.57 16.13
N THR A 301 -11.65 5.49 15.44
CA THR A 301 -12.95 5.42 14.74
C THR A 301 -14.15 5.36 15.71
N ALA A 302 -14.01 4.69 16.86
CA ALA A 302 -15.04 4.68 17.91
C ALA A 302 -15.26 6.07 18.55
N LEU A 303 -14.18 6.83 18.80
CA LEU A 303 -14.27 8.20 19.29
C LEU A 303 -14.93 9.13 18.26
N LEU A 304 -14.64 8.96 16.96
CA LEU A 304 -15.33 9.69 15.90
C LEU A 304 -16.83 9.34 15.85
N PHE A 305 -17.18 8.08 16.02
CA PHE A 305 -18.59 7.64 16.09
C PHE A 305 -19.31 8.21 17.31
N ALA A 306 -18.70 8.15 18.49
CA ALA A 306 -19.25 8.65 19.74
C ALA A 306 -19.37 10.19 19.79
N ALA A 307 -18.92 10.91 18.75
CA ALA A 307 -18.88 12.38 18.72
C ALA A 307 -18.11 12.98 19.92
N PHE A 308 -17.02 12.33 20.31
CA PHE A 308 -16.20 12.78 21.42
C PHE A 308 -15.68 14.21 21.16
N PRO A 309 -15.72 15.12 22.14
CA PRO A 309 -15.45 16.54 21.91
C PRO A 309 -14.06 16.86 21.31
N THR A 310 -13.07 15.99 21.55
CA THR A 310 -11.71 16.13 21.00
C THR A 310 -11.51 15.30 19.74
N TYR A 311 -12.05 15.79 18.62
CA TYR A 311 -11.82 15.15 17.29
C TYR A 311 -10.35 14.95 16.95
N SER A 312 -9.47 15.85 17.41
CA SER A 312 -8.02 15.75 17.19
C SER A 312 -7.44 14.47 17.81
N ALA A 313 -7.84 14.09 19.03
CA ALA A 313 -7.39 12.85 19.65
C ALA A 313 -7.83 11.62 18.83
N ALA A 314 -9.09 11.60 18.38
CA ALA A 314 -9.61 10.52 17.53
C ALA A 314 -8.81 10.36 16.24
N ILE A 315 -8.49 11.48 15.59
CA ILE A 315 -7.73 11.51 14.33
C ILE A 315 -6.26 11.13 14.53
N VAL A 316 -5.64 11.56 15.64
CA VAL A 316 -4.27 11.14 15.98
C VAL A 316 -4.21 9.64 16.22
N LEU A 317 -5.15 9.06 16.97
CA LEU A 317 -5.21 7.61 17.21
C LEU A 317 -5.41 6.84 15.89
N TYR A 318 -6.37 7.26 15.08
CA TYR A 318 -6.61 6.67 13.76
C TYR A 318 -5.36 6.75 12.87
N GLY A 319 -4.76 7.94 12.77
CA GLY A 319 -3.55 8.16 11.96
C GLY A 319 -2.37 7.32 12.44
N ALA A 320 -2.10 7.31 13.74
CA ALA A 320 -1.05 6.50 14.33
C ALA A 320 -1.25 5.00 14.05
N GLY A 321 -2.49 4.51 14.28
CA GLY A 321 -2.84 3.12 14.00
C GLY A 321 -2.65 2.75 12.53
N ASN A 322 -3.06 3.61 11.60
CA ASN A 322 -2.87 3.40 10.17
C ASN A 322 -1.39 3.43 9.77
N GLY A 323 -0.59 4.31 10.40
CA GLY A 323 0.86 4.34 10.25
C GLY A 323 1.52 3.00 10.62
N LEU A 324 1.18 2.45 11.80
CA LEU A 324 1.64 1.14 12.25
C LEU A 324 1.18 0.01 11.35
N GLY A 325 -0.08 0.05 10.89
CA GLY A 325 -0.67 -0.96 10.00
C GLY A 325 0.09 -1.11 8.69
N SER A 326 0.59 0.00 8.13
CA SER A 326 1.40 -0.03 6.92
C SER A 326 2.74 -0.76 7.10
N VAL A 327 3.36 -0.63 8.28
CA VAL A 327 4.59 -1.37 8.65
C VAL A 327 4.25 -2.84 8.90
N ALA A 328 3.21 -3.10 9.70
CA ALA A 328 2.79 -4.45 10.04
C ALA A 328 2.41 -5.28 8.82
N ARG A 329 1.77 -4.68 7.80
CA ARG A 329 1.43 -5.34 6.52
C ARG A 329 2.63 -6.03 5.89
N GLY A 330 3.76 -5.35 5.80
CA GLY A 330 4.97 -5.89 5.20
C GLY A 330 5.74 -6.83 6.13
N THR A 331 5.89 -6.42 7.39
CA THR A 331 6.78 -7.13 8.33
C THR A 331 6.16 -8.39 8.94
N LEU A 332 4.84 -8.41 9.17
CA LEU A 332 4.16 -9.58 9.76
C LEU A 332 4.10 -10.75 8.78
N ALA A 333 3.77 -10.48 7.50
CA ALA A 333 3.77 -11.53 6.48
C ALA A 333 5.16 -12.16 6.30
N LEU A 334 6.23 -11.34 6.36
CA LEU A 334 7.61 -11.83 6.33
C LEU A 334 7.93 -12.72 7.55
N ALA A 335 7.55 -12.28 8.75
CA ALA A 335 7.81 -13.02 9.99
C ALA A 335 7.03 -14.34 10.11
N LEU A 336 5.81 -14.40 9.53
CA LEU A 336 4.96 -15.60 9.62
C LEU A 336 5.29 -16.67 8.57
N PHE A 337 5.73 -16.26 7.38
CA PHE A 337 5.85 -17.18 6.23
C PHE A 337 7.27 -17.30 5.67
N GLY A 338 8.22 -16.54 6.20
CA GLY A 338 9.62 -16.54 5.76
C GLY A 338 9.84 -15.83 4.43
N SER A 339 11.09 -15.56 4.13
CA SER A 339 11.51 -14.73 2.99
C SER A 339 11.36 -15.42 1.63
N SER A 340 11.50 -16.74 1.55
CA SER A 340 11.47 -17.49 0.29
C SER A 340 10.11 -17.43 -0.42
N ARG A 341 9.00 -17.46 0.33
CA ARG A 341 7.62 -17.41 -0.18
C ARG A 341 7.03 -15.99 -0.16
N TYR A 342 7.69 -15.06 0.51
CA TYR A 342 7.18 -13.72 0.78
C TYR A 342 6.68 -12.98 -0.47
N PRO A 343 7.41 -12.92 -1.61
CA PRO A 343 6.95 -12.20 -2.80
C PRO A 343 5.62 -12.75 -3.35
N VAL A 344 5.49 -14.07 -3.40
CA VAL A 344 4.28 -14.73 -3.92
C VAL A 344 3.09 -14.48 -3.00
N LEU A 345 3.28 -14.62 -1.68
CA LEU A 345 2.23 -14.41 -0.69
C LEU A 345 1.79 -12.95 -0.61
N MET A 346 2.72 -11.99 -0.71
CA MET A 346 2.39 -10.57 -0.78
C MET A 346 1.54 -10.25 -2.01
N GLY A 347 1.84 -10.85 -3.16
CA GLY A 347 1.01 -10.70 -4.36
C GLY A 347 -0.43 -11.22 -4.17
N HIS A 348 -0.61 -12.33 -3.45
CA HIS A 348 -1.94 -12.85 -3.14
C HIS A 348 -2.67 -12.02 -2.08
N LEU A 349 -1.97 -11.50 -1.06
CA LEU A 349 -2.54 -10.59 -0.06
C LEU A 349 -2.98 -9.26 -0.69
N ALA A 350 -2.23 -8.76 -1.66
CA ALA A 350 -2.54 -7.50 -2.34
C ALA A 350 -3.88 -7.52 -3.08
N LEU A 351 -4.28 -8.66 -3.63
CA LEU A 351 -5.54 -8.79 -4.37
C LEU A 351 -6.77 -8.35 -3.55
N PRO A 352 -7.12 -9.00 -2.43
CA PRO A 352 -8.30 -8.61 -1.65
C PRO A 352 -8.15 -7.22 -1.03
N ILE A 353 -6.95 -6.79 -0.68
CA ILE A 353 -6.67 -5.47 -0.12
C ILE A 353 -7.01 -4.38 -1.13
N LEU A 354 -6.49 -4.47 -2.36
CA LEU A 354 -6.71 -3.46 -3.39
C LEU A 354 -8.15 -3.46 -3.90
N MET A 355 -8.79 -4.63 -4.00
CA MET A 355 -10.23 -4.72 -4.28
C MET A 355 -11.07 -4.04 -3.21
N SER A 356 -10.73 -4.24 -1.94
CA SER A 356 -11.39 -3.57 -0.83
C SER A 356 -11.20 -2.05 -0.87
N MET A 357 -9.98 -1.57 -1.14
CA MET A 357 -9.73 -0.14 -1.31
C MET A 357 -10.54 0.48 -2.47
N ALA A 358 -10.75 -0.27 -3.54
CA ALA A 358 -11.54 0.18 -4.68
C ALA A 358 -13.05 0.26 -4.37
N LEU A 359 -13.58 -0.69 -3.61
CA LEU A 359 -15.03 -0.87 -3.43
C LEU A 359 -15.58 -0.23 -2.16
N SER A 360 -14.78 -0.18 -1.09
CA SER A 360 -15.26 0.28 0.22
C SER A 360 -15.74 1.75 0.24
N PRO A 361 -15.23 2.71 -0.53
CA PRO A 361 -15.78 4.06 -0.59
C PRO A 361 -17.22 4.10 -1.10
N PHE A 362 -17.60 3.21 -2.02
CA PHE A 362 -18.98 3.11 -2.51
C PHE A 362 -19.92 2.64 -1.39
N LEU A 363 -19.49 1.66 -0.60
CA LEU A 363 -20.26 1.21 0.56
C LEU A 363 -20.45 2.33 1.59
N ALA A 364 -19.40 3.12 1.84
CA ALA A 364 -19.48 4.27 2.72
C ALA A 364 -20.41 5.36 2.16
N SER A 365 -20.37 5.63 0.84
CA SER A 365 -21.30 6.56 0.18
C SER A 365 -22.75 6.12 0.30
N ILE A 366 -23.06 4.84 0.08
CA ILE A 366 -24.41 4.29 0.26
C ILE A 366 -24.86 4.47 1.71
N ALA A 367 -24.02 4.10 2.67
CA ALA A 367 -24.33 4.27 4.09
C ALA A 367 -24.60 5.74 4.44
N PHE A 368 -23.82 6.67 3.88
CA PHE A 368 -23.96 8.10 4.07
C PHE A 368 -25.28 8.63 3.47
N GLN A 369 -25.69 8.17 2.30
CA GLN A 369 -26.96 8.55 1.67
C GLN A 369 -28.17 8.00 2.45
N VAL A 370 -28.09 6.81 3.05
CA VAL A 370 -29.22 6.16 3.73
C VAL A 370 -29.50 6.78 5.10
N LYS A 371 -28.51 6.95 5.96
CA LYS A 371 -28.65 7.46 7.34
C LYS A 371 -27.55 8.45 7.76
N GLY A 372 -26.90 9.10 6.80
CA GLY A 372 -25.89 10.14 7.04
C GLY A 372 -24.63 9.67 7.75
N ALA A 373 -23.95 10.62 8.36
CA ALA A 373 -22.66 10.40 9.04
C ALA A 373 -22.72 9.34 10.16
N THR A 374 -23.85 9.23 10.88
CA THR A 374 -23.96 8.31 12.01
C THR A 374 -23.87 6.85 11.57
N LEU A 375 -24.57 6.44 10.50
CA LEU A 375 -24.48 5.07 9.98
C LEU A 375 -23.08 4.79 9.42
N THR A 376 -22.51 5.74 8.67
CA THR A 376 -21.19 5.57 8.07
C THR A 376 -20.09 5.43 9.13
N LEU A 377 -20.09 6.31 10.14
CA LEU A 377 -19.13 6.22 11.27
C LEU A 377 -19.36 4.96 12.10
N GLY A 378 -20.62 4.56 12.31
CA GLY A 378 -20.96 3.31 12.98
C GLY A 378 -20.46 2.08 12.24
N LEU A 379 -20.58 2.05 10.92
CA LEU A 379 -20.02 1.00 10.08
C LEU A 379 -18.49 0.94 10.19
N ILE A 380 -17.81 2.08 10.08
CA ILE A 380 -16.34 2.16 10.18
C ILE A 380 -15.87 1.70 11.57
N ALA A 381 -16.54 2.15 12.66
CA ALA A 381 -16.21 1.73 14.03
C ALA A 381 -16.47 0.23 14.25
N PHE A 382 -17.55 -0.32 13.69
CA PHE A 382 -17.85 -1.74 13.72
C PHE A 382 -16.77 -2.57 13.02
N LEU A 383 -16.35 -2.16 11.82
CA LEU A 383 -15.24 -2.80 11.10
C LEU A 383 -13.93 -2.73 11.90
N GLY A 384 -13.66 -1.59 12.58
CA GLY A 384 -12.50 -1.43 13.47
C GLY A 384 -12.53 -2.40 14.64
N ALA A 385 -13.66 -2.52 15.34
CA ALA A 385 -13.83 -3.45 16.45
C ALA A 385 -13.70 -4.92 16.00
N THR A 386 -14.32 -5.27 14.87
CA THR A 386 -14.19 -6.58 14.25
C THR A 386 -12.73 -6.90 13.91
N ASN A 387 -12.00 -5.92 13.38
CA ASN A 387 -10.59 -6.11 13.04
C ASN A 387 -9.74 -6.41 14.28
N VAL A 388 -10.00 -5.75 15.42
CA VAL A 388 -9.32 -6.05 16.69
C VAL A 388 -9.55 -7.49 17.13
N LEU A 389 -10.79 -7.98 17.05
CA LEU A 389 -11.12 -9.36 17.40
C LEU A 389 -10.39 -10.37 16.50
N LEU A 390 -10.35 -10.10 15.19
CA LEU A 390 -9.66 -10.97 14.23
C LEU A 390 -8.14 -10.95 14.42
N VAL A 391 -7.56 -9.81 14.74
CA VAL A 391 -6.12 -9.71 15.08
C VAL A 391 -5.83 -10.46 16.38
N GLY A 392 -6.72 -10.40 17.37
CA GLY A 392 -6.62 -11.20 18.60
C GLY A 392 -6.67 -12.70 18.29
N LEU A 393 -7.58 -13.13 17.41
CA LEU A 393 -7.64 -14.53 16.95
C LEU A 393 -6.36 -14.94 16.20
N LEU A 394 -5.85 -14.07 15.33
CA LEU A 394 -4.58 -14.31 14.63
C LEU A 394 -3.43 -14.50 15.60
N TRP A 395 -3.33 -13.68 16.64
CA TRP A 395 -2.33 -13.82 17.69
C TRP A 395 -2.43 -15.15 18.43
N ILE A 396 -3.65 -15.60 18.79
CA ILE A 396 -3.88 -16.90 19.45
C ILE A 396 -3.44 -18.05 18.55
N LEU A 397 -3.78 -18.00 17.25
CA LEU A 397 -3.38 -19.04 16.30
C LEU A 397 -1.87 -19.07 16.09
N CYS A 398 -1.21 -17.92 16.07
CA CYS A 398 0.26 -17.85 15.95
C CYS A 398 0.96 -18.43 17.19
N ARG A 399 0.40 -18.25 18.40
CA ARG A 399 0.97 -18.82 19.63
C ARG A 399 0.84 -20.35 19.75
N ARG A 400 -0.18 -20.92 19.08
CA ARG A 400 -0.43 -22.38 19.11
C ARG A 400 0.41 -23.14 18.08
N ARG A 401 1.22 -22.49 17.27
CA ARG A 401 2.18 -23.18 16.40
C ARG A 401 3.28 -23.78 17.28
N PRO A 402 3.51 -25.13 17.21
CA PRO A 402 4.72 -25.69 17.80
C PRO A 402 5.93 -25.01 17.13
N THR A 403 6.87 -24.58 17.93
CA THR A 403 8.17 -24.10 17.45
C THR A 403 8.85 -25.27 16.74
N ALA A 404 9.57 -24.99 15.63
CA ALA A 404 10.28 -26.02 14.87
C ALA A 404 11.24 -26.88 15.73
N ALA A 405 11.53 -26.45 16.96
CA ALA A 405 12.32 -27.18 17.97
C ALA A 405 11.53 -28.28 18.72
N GLU A 406 10.23 -28.45 18.50
CA GLU A 406 9.40 -29.50 19.14
C GLU A 406 9.06 -30.66 18.18
N ILE A 407 9.58 -30.64 16.95
CA ILE A 407 9.30 -31.63 15.90
C ILE A 407 10.51 -32.55 15.61
N ASP A 408 11.68 -32.31 16.29
CA ASP A 408 12.85 -33.20 16.24
C ASP A 408 12.87 -34.14 17.49
#